data_478ff4e5c22f526b9ee700be62e86beb
#
_entry.id   478ff4e5c22f526b9ee700be62e86beb
#
_cell.length_a   1.000
_cell.length_b   1.000
_cell.length_c   1.000
_cell.angle_alpha   90.00
_cell.angle_beta   90.00
_cell.angle_gamma   90.00
#
_symmetry.space_group_name_H-M   'P 1'
#
loop_
_entity.id
_entity.type
_entity.pdbx_description
1 polymer ?
#
loop_
_entity_poly.entity_id
_entity_poly.type
_entity_poly.pdbx_seq_one_letter_code
_entity_poly.pdbx_strand_id
1 'polypeptide(L)'
;AFLHSVPVGFLPDALTVSDDGTLLAVANEGEPDYNIPVDPEGSATIVDLSAGVVNAVATQVAFTSIQPEDLDGSIRIFGPDATIAQDLEPEYVAFSADNSQLYVSCQENNAMVVIDVATASVVDIWGLGFKDHLLVGQGLDASNADGTVNIANWPVKGMYQPDAIHPYTVDGVTYLLTANEGDAREYFFIDSLGNYGTGIAEEARVGNVDLDPSLLEAFPGLQDNANLGRIKMTETLGDTDGDGDLDFICSYGTRSFSIWDSNGALVWDSGDSISALMVSHGEYINGYTQNRNDDKGAEPEGVVVGEAFGKTYAFV
;
A
#
# COMPACT_ATOMS: atom_id res chain seq x y z
N ALA A 1 -30.13 16.77 5.67
CA ALA A 1 -29.86 17.97 6.48
C ALA A 1 -28.47 17.82 7.09
N PHE A 2 -27.67 18.88 7.14
CA PHE A 2 -26.40 18.91 7.87
C PHE A 2 -26.73 18.79 9.37
N LEU A 3 -26.01 17.91 10.10
CA LEU A 3 -26.23 17.68 11.53
C LEU A 3 -25.08 18.23 12.36
N HIS A 4 -23.84 17.85 12.05
CA HIS A 4 -22.66 18.21 12.81
C HIS A 4 -21.40 18.04 11.95
N SER A 5 -20.27 18.66 12.34
CA SER A 5 -18.94 18.40 11.82
C SER A 5 -17.91 18.41 12.94
N VAL A 6 -16.90 17.58 12.80
CA VAL A 6 -15.73 17.58 13.69
C VAL A 6 -14.48 17.79 12.84
N PRO A 7 -13.46 18.51 13.34
CA PRO A 7 -12.18 18.61 12.64
C PRO A 7 -11.44 17.26 12.71
N VAL A 8 -10.73 16.94 11.63
CA VAL A 8 -9.82 15.80 11.52
C VAL A 8 -8.44 16.28 11.11
N GLY A 9 -7.50 15.38 10.74
CA GLY A 9 -6.18 15.74 10.23
C GLY A 9 -6.19 16.31 8.82
N PHE A 10 -5.01 16.50 8.25
CA PHE A 10 -4.84 17.00 6.88
C PHE A 10 -5.12 15.88 5.87
N LEU A 11 -5.75 16.26 4.77
CA LEU A 11 -6.09 15.39 3.64
C LEU A 11 -6.72 14.08 4.13
N PRO A 12 -7.98 14.11 4.63
CA PRO A 12 -8.66 12.89 5.02
C PRO A 12 -8.99 12.07 3.76
N ASP A 13 -8.51 10.84 3.70
CA ASP A 13 -8.73 9.93 2.59
C ASP A 13 -9.85 8.93 2.92
N ALA A 14 -9.58 7.90 3.70
CA ALA A 14 -10.58 6.90 4.03
C ALA A 14 -11.20 7.10 5.42
N LEU A 15 -12.42 6.60 5.57
CA LEU A 15 -13.11 6.53 6.84
C LEU A 15 -13.82 5.19 7.03
N THR A 16 -13.89 4.72 8.27
CA THR A 16 -14.64 3.53 8.65
C THR A 16 -15.45 3.75 9.92
N VAL A 17 -16.56 3.05 10.03
CA VAL A 17 -17.40 3.04 11.26
C VAL A 17 -17.25 1.67 11.92
N SER A 18 -17.07 1.64 13.25
CA SER A 18 -17.06 0.38 14.01
C SER A 18 -18.38 -0.39 13.84
N ASP A 19 -18.35 -1.71 13.96
CA ASP A 19 -19.52 -2.57 13.76
C ASP A 19 -20.68 -2.25 14.68
N ASP A 20 -20.40 -1.77 15.89
CA ASP A 20 -21.41 -1.34 16.88
C ASP A 20 -21.91 0.10 16.64
N GLY A 21 -21.33 0.83 15.69
CA GLY A 21 -21.71 2.20 15.35
C GLY A 21 -21.33 3.25 16.38
N THR A 22 -20.49 2.91 17.37
CA THR A 22 -20.10 3.84 18.44
C THR A 22 -18.85 4.66 18.14
N LEU A 23 -18.02 4.20 17.18
CA LEU A 23 -16.80 4.87 16.78
C LEU A 23 -16.77 5.08 15.25
N LEU A 24 -16.05 6.11 14.83
CA LEU A 24 -15.64 6.32 13.45
C LEU A 24 -14.14 6.62 13.45
N ALA A 25 -13.41 6.06 12.50
CA ALA A 25 -12.01 6.38 12.29
C ALA A 25 -11.81 7.01 10.91
N VAL A 26 -10.81 7.88 10.81
CA VAL A 26 -10.41 8.56 9.57
C VAL A 26 -8.90 8.42 9.40
N ALA A 27 -8.46 7.99 8.22
CA ALA A 27 -7.09 8.12 7.77
C ALA A 27 -6.90 9.57 7.31
N ASN A 28 -5.84 10.21 7.76
CA ASN A 28 -5.46 11.55 7.33
C ASN A 28 -4.08 11.45 6.71
N GLU A 29 -4.03 11.45 5.40
CA GLU A 29 -2.86 11.16 4.60
C GLU A 29 -1.71 12.14 4.90
N GLY A 30 -2.00 13.43 4.90
CA GLY A 30 -0.96 14.42 5.19
C GLY A 30 -0.02 14.69 4.02
N GLU A 31 -0.40 14.34 2.80
CA GLU A 31 0.40 14.58 1.60
C GLU A 31 0.87 16.04 1.50
N PRO A 32 2.15 16.28 1.10
CA PRO A 32 2.68 17.63 0.98
C PRO A 32 1.97 18.45 -0.11
N ASP A 33 1.58 19.67 0.22
CA ASP A 33 1.03 20.62 -0.77
C ASP A 33 2.12 21.59 -1.27
N TYR A 34 2.63 21.35 -2.46
CA TYR A 34 3.66 22.17 -3.08
C TYR A 34 3.17 23.55 -3.55
N ASN A 35 1.87 23.84 -3.53
CA ASN A 35 1.33 25.17 -3.82
C ASN A 35 1.45 26.09 -2.60
N ILE A 36 1.42 25.53 -1.41
CA ILE A 36 1.73 26.17 -0.15
C ILE A 36 2.87 25.35 0.48
N PRO A 37 3.95 25.98 1.00
CA PRO A 37 5.08 25.22 1.52
C PRO A 37 4.71 24.57 2.87
N VAL A 38 3.84 23.58 2.83
CA VAL A 38 3.33 22.81 3.97
C VAL A 38 3.49 21.34 3.65
N ASP A 39 4.11 20.64 4.58
CA ASP A 39 4.26 19.18 4.61
C ASP A 39 3.67 18.71 5.95
N PRO A 40 2.36 18.40 6.01
CA PRO A 40 1.69 18.02 7.25
C PRO A 40 2.13 16.61 7.68
N GLU A 41 1.96 16.31 8.96
CA GLU A 41 2.15 14.96 9.49
C GLU A 41 0.93 14.09 9.15
N GLY A 42 1.16 12.86 8.67
CA GLY A 42 0.15 11.82 8.59
C GLY A 42 -0.39 11.45 9.98
N SER A 43 -1.65 11.07 10.04
CA SER A 43 -2.30 10.77 11.32
C SER A 43 -3.58 9.94 11.13
N ALA A 44 -4.10 9.37 12.21
CA ALA A 44 -5.48 8.88 12.25
C ALA A 44 -6.34 9.74 13.17
N THR A 45 -7.64 9.81 12.91
CA THR A 45 -8.60 10.44 13.83
C THR A 45 -9.63 9.42 14.29
N ILE A 46 -9.81 9.27 15.60
CA ILE A 46 -10.87 8.46 16.19
C ILE A 46 -11.98 9.40 16.66
N VAL A 47 -13.21 9.16 16.24
CA VAL A 47 -14.39 9.95 16.59
C VAL A 47 -15.32 9.11 17.44
N ASP A 48 -15.54 9.53 18.68
CA ASP A 48 -16.53 8.93 19.58
C ASP A 48 -17.94 9.42 19.22
N LEU A 49 -18.81 8.49 18.84
CA LEU A 49 -20.21 8.70 18.49
C LEU A 49 -21.17 8.22 19.60
N SER A 50 -20.67 7.68 20.70
CA SER A 50 -21.48 7.06 21.78
C SER A 50 -22.52 8.00 22.39
N ALA A 51 -22.23 9.31 22.43
CA ALA A 51 -23.16 10.35 22.88
C ALA A 51 -24.09 10.89 21.77
N GLY A 52 -24.07 10.24 20.57
CA GLY A 52 -24.81 10.62 19.38
C GLY A 52 -24.06 11.63 18.52
N VAL A 53 -24.36 11.61 17.20
CA VAL A 53 -23.64 12.35 16.15
C VAL A 53 -23.45 13.85 16.45
N VAL A 54 -24.45 14.50 17.07
CA VAL A 54 -24.38 15.93 17.39
C VAL A 54 -23.44 16.26 18.56
N ASN A 55 -23.01 15.24 19.31
CA ASN A 55 -22.08 15.34 20.43
C ASN A 55 -20.77 14.60 20.14
N ALA A 56 -20.49 14.29 18.87
CA ALA A 56 -19.30 13.56 18.47
C ALA A 56 -18.02 14.29 18.89
N VAL A 57 -17.04 13.52 19.38
CA VAL A 57 -15.75 14.04 19.84
C VAL A 57 -14.64 13.37 19.05
N ALA A 58 -13.81 14.16 18.36
CA ALA A 58 -12.66 13.68 17.61
C ALA A 58 -11.37 13.74 18.44
N THR A 59 -10.59 12.67 18.40
CA THR A 59 -9.24 12.59 18.96
C THR A 59 -8.27 12.22 17.84
N GLN A 60 -7.33 13.11 17.56
CA GLN A 60 -6.28 12.83 16.56
C GLN A 60 -5.16 12.02 17.21
N VAL A 61 -4.70 11.00 16.49
CA VAL A 61 -3.55 10.15 16.83
C VAL A 61 -2.43 10.49 15.88
N ALA A 62 -1.45 11.26 16.35
CA ALA A 62 -0.26 11.62 15.57
C ALA A 62 0.76 10.47 15.56
N PHE A 63 1.54 10.36 14.48
CA PHE A 63 2.58 9.34 14.32
C PHE A 63 3.96 9.77 14.85
N THR A 64 4.04 10.90 15.53
CA THR A 64 5.27 11.46 16.10
C THR A 64 5.96 10.60 17.17
N SER A 65 5.26 9.60 17.69
CA SER A 65 5.86 8.63 18.64
C SER A 65 6.72 7.56 17.96
N ILE A 66 6.54 7.34 16.65
CA ILE A 66 7.31 6.35 15.89
C ILE A 66 8.75 6.84 15.73
N GLN A 67 9.71 5.96 16.05
CA GLN A 67 11.13 6.27 16.03
C GLN A 67 11.86 5.42 14.96
N PRO A 68 13.06 5.82 14.51
CA PRO A 68 13.81 5.04 13.52
C PRO A 68 14.06 3.57 13.91
N GLU A 69 14.17 3.27 15.19
CA GLU A 69 14.34 1.91 15.71
C GLU A 69 13.10 1.03 15.62
N ASP A 70 11.93 1.63 15.40
CA ASP A 70 10.67 0.91 15.21
C ASP A 70 10.48 0.45 13.74
N LEU A 71 11.31 0.98 12.82
CA LEU A 71 11.19 0.72 11.39
C LEU A 71 12.02 -0.49 10.99
N ASP A 72 11.43 -1.45 10.31
CA ASP A 72 12.18 -2.50 9.62
C ASP A 72 12.61 -2.05 8.20
N GLY A 73 13.48 -2.83 7.55
CA GLY A 73 14.04 -2.48 6.25
C GLY A 73 13.06 -2.54 5.07
N SER A 74 11.78 -2.86 5.30
CA SER A 74 10.74 -2.86 4.27
C SER A 74 9.80 -1.67 4.38
N ILE A 75 9.85 -0.93 5.49
CA ILE A 75 9.14 0.34 5.66
C ILE A 75 9.92 1.43 4.93
N ARG A 76 9.27 2.15 4.05
CA ARG A 76 9.88 3.18 3.22
C ARG A 76 9.68 4.55 3.84
N ILE A 77 10.79 5.23 4.16
CA ILE A 77 10.83 6.65 4.55
C ILE A 77 11.80 7.31 3.60
N PHE A 78 11.31 8.08 2.64
CA PHE A 78 12.13 8.56 1.52
C PHE A 78 11.78 9.98 1.03
N GLY A 79 10.79 10.63 1.63
CA GLY A 79 10.45 12.02 1.34
C GLY A 79 11.62 12.96 1.65
N PRO A 80 11.96 13.91 0.78
CA PRO A 80 13.11 14.80 0.98
C PRO A 80 12.93 15.67 2.24
N ASP A 81 13.85 15.52 3.19
CA ASP A 81 13.84 16.24 4.47
C ASP A 81 12.60 16.01 5.37
N ALA A 82 11.75 15.04 5.04
CA ALA A 82 10.57 14.69 5.83
C ALA A 82 10.95 13.98 7.14
N THR A 83 10.22 14.26 8.21
CA THR A 83 10.23 13.41 9.42
C THR A 83 9.48 12.11 9.14
N ILE A 84 9.65 11.09 9.99
CA ILE A 84 8.88 9.83 9.86
C ILE A 84 7.37 10.10 9.83
N ALA A 85 6.88 10.98 10.70
CA ALA A 85 5.45 11.30 10.75
C ALA A 85 4.94 12.09 9.54
N GLN A 86 5.80 12.85 8.85
CA GLN A 86 5.47 13.53 7.60
C GLN A 86 5.53 12.58 6.40
N ASP A 87 6.42 11.60 6.43
CA ASP A 87 6.58 10.63 5.35
C ASP A 87 5.54 9.51 5.40
N LEU A 88 5.00 9.19 6.58
CA LEU A 88 3.94 8.20 6.71
C LEU A 88 2.59 8.78 6.28
N GLU A 89 2.05 8.27 5.18
CA GLU A 89 0.79 8.71 4.57
C GLU A 89 -0.30 7.64 4.74
N PRO A 90 -1.18 7.83 5.76
CA PRO A 90 -2.31 6.94 6.00
C PRO A 90 -3.38 7.01 4.92
N GLU A 91 -3.69 5.89 4.27
CA GLU A 91 -4.76 5.80 3.27
C GLU A 91 -6.00 5.09 3.77
N TYR A 92 -5.85 3.98 4.47
CA TYR A 92 -7.00 3.19 4.91
C TYR A 92 -6.97 2.92 6.40
N VAL A 93 -8.18 2.79 6.99
CA VAL A 93 -8.36 2.48 8.41
C VAL A 93 -9.42 1.41 8.63
N ALA A 94 -9.18 0.48 9.57
CA ALA A 94 -10.16 -0.53 9.94
C ALA A 94 -10.03 -0.94 11.42
N PHE A 95 -11.17 -1.03 12.12
CA PHE A 95 -11.22 -1.48 13.51
C PHE A 95 -11.10 -3.00 13.62
N SER A 96 -10.42 -3.50 14.67
CA SER A 96 -10.58 -4.89 15.10
C SER A 96 -12.04 -5.15 15.49
N ALA A 97 -12.48 -6.42 15.43
CA ALA A 97 -13.87 -6.81 15.71
C ALA A 97 -14.35 -6.43 17.13
N ASP A 98 -13.44 -6.28 18.08
CA ASP A 98 -13.73 -5.86 19.45
C ASP A 98 -13.51 -4.35 19.68
N ASN A 99 -13.19 -3.60 18.63
CA ASN A 99 -12.85 -2.17 18.66
C ASN A 99 -11.66 -1.80 19.57
N SER A 100 -10.83 -2.77 19.96
CA SER A 100 -9.68 -2.49 20.82
C SER A 100 -8.49 -1.92 20.06
N GLN A 101 -8.37 -2.25 18.78
CA GLN A 101 -7.31 -1.79 17.89
C GLN A 101 -7.87 -1.15 16.61
N LEU A 102 -7.14 -0.19 16.09
CA LEU A 102 -7.32 0.38 14.77
C LEU A 102 -6.07 0.09 13.94
N TYR A 103 -6.25 -0.53 12.80
CA TYR A 103 -5.20 -0.76 11.80
C TYR A 103 -5.25 0.33 10.76
N VAL A 104 -4.08 0.84 10.38
CA VAL A 104 -3.94 1.95 9.42
C VAL A 104 -2.92 1.53 8.38
N SER A 105 -3.32 1.41 7.11
CA SER A 105 -2.36 1.21 6.01
C SER A 105 -1.72 2.53 5.63
N CYS A 106 -0.39 2.51 5.45
CA CYS A 106 0.38 3.55 4.80
C CYS A 106 0.93 2.92 3.51
N GLN A 107 0.21 3.11 2.40
CA GLN A 107 0.40 2.33 1.17
C GLN A 107 1.80 2.54 0.60
N GLU A 108 2.20 3.76 0.26
CA GLU A 108 3.49 4.05 -0.36
C GLU A 108 4.67 3.71 0.57
N ASN A 109 4.44 3.79 1.89
CA ASN A 109 5.45 3.39 2.88
C ASN A 109 5.59 1.87 3.03
N ASN A 110 4.69 1.07 2.44
CA ASN A 110 4.64 -0.38 2.58
C ASN A 110 4.55 -0.81 4.06
N ALA A 111 3.72 -0.11 4.83
CA ALA A 111 3.65 -0.22 6.28
C ALA A 111 2.22 -0.33 6.82
N MET A 112 2.10 -0.90 8.02
CA MET A 112 0.87 -0.95 8.81
C MET A 112 1.12 -0.35 10.18
N VAL A 113 0.37 0.68 10.57
CA VAL A 113 0.39 1.24 11.91
C VAL A 113 -0.76 0.66 12.73
N VAL A 114 -0.50 0.30 13.97
CA VAL A 114 -1.48 -0.23 14.92
C VAL A 114 -1.69 0.77 16.05
N ILE A 115 -2.95 1.11 16.30
CA ILE A 115 -3.34 2.08 17.31
C ILE A 115 -4.20 1.38 18.36
N ASP A 116 -3.89 1.59 19.65
CA ASP A 116 -4.79 1.25 20.76
C ASP A 116 -5.89 2.30 20.83
N VAL A 117 -7.13 1.85 20.65
CA VAL A 117 -8.29 2.74 20.54
C VAL A 117 -8.62 3.42 21.89
N ALA A 118 -8.45 2.70 23.00
CA ALA A 118 -8.80 3.21 24.32
C ALA A 118 -7.87 4.34 24.79
N THR A 119 -6.60 4.27 24.42
CA THR A 119 -5.58 5.28 24.77
C THR A 119 -5.34 6.28 23.64
N ALA A 120 -5.90 6.05 22.45
CA ALA A 120 -5.68 6.82 21.23
C ALA A 120 -4.16 7.03 20.97
N SER A 121 -3.39 5.94 20.97
CA SER A 121 -1.93 5.99 20.81
C SER A 121 -1.44 4.88 19.89
N VAL A 122 -0.39 5.17 19.12
CA VAL A 122 0.33 4.16 18.35
C VAL A 122 0.96 3.16 19.30
N VAL A 123 0.76 1.87 19.05
CA VAL A 123 1.33 0.77 19.84
C VAL A 123 2.28 -0.10 19.05
N ASP A 124 2.18 -0.07 17.72
CA ASP A 124 3.07 -0.84 16.85
C ASP A 124 3.10 -0.23 15.44
N ILE A 125 4.18 -0.49 14.72
CA ILE A 125 4.31 -0.32 13.27
C ILE A 125 5.09 -1.50 12.72
N TRP A 126 4.62 -2.09 11.63
CA TRP A 126 5.32 -3.19 10.98
C TRP A 126 5.31 -3.05 9.47
N GLY A 127 6.44 -3.37 8.85
CA GLY A 127 6.58 -3.42 7.41
C GLY A 127 5.99 -4.69 6.83
N LEU A 128 5.51 -4.58 5.61
CA LEU A 128 4.85 -5.69 4.93
C LEU A 128 5.86 -6.60 4.19
N GLY A 129 7.13 -6.21 4.14
CA GLY A 129 8.14 -6.98 3.42
C GLY A 129 7.97 -6.92 1.92
N PHE A 130 8.51 -7.93 1.23
CA PHE A 130 8.51 -8.00 -0.23
C PHE A 130 8.09 -9.39 -0.70
N LYS A 131 7.25 -9.43 -1.72
CA LYS A 131 6.93 -10.64 -2.48
C LYS A 131 8.04 -10.95 -3.48
N ASP A 132 8.51 -12.18 -3.49
CA ASP A 132 9.51 -12.63 -4.47
C ASP A 132 8.84 -13.23 -5.71
N HIS A 133 8.76 -12.46 -6.77
CA HIS A 133 8.15 -12.87 -8.03
C HIS A 133 8.98 -13.93 -8.79
N LEU A 134 10.19 -14.26 -8.34
CA LEU A 134 10.98 -15.35 -8.90
C LEU A 134 10.44 -16.74 -8.46
N LEU A 135 9.67 -16.80 -7.38
CA LEU A 135 9.14 -18.04 -6.84
C LEU A 135 7.97 -18.56 -7.67
N VAL A 136 7.84 -19.88 -7.77
CA VAL A 136 6.74 -20.56 -8.48
C VAL A 136 5.39 -20.18 -7.84
N GLY A 137 4.41 -19.79 -8.68
CA GLY A 137 3.08 -19.32 -8.24
C GLY A 137 3.05 -17.86 -7.78
N GLN A 138 4.16 -17.12 -7.99
CA GLN A 138 4.28 -15.70 -7.68
C GLN A 138 4.58 -14.88 -8.95
N GLY A 139 4.26 -15.43 -10.12
CA GLY A 139 4.56 -14.82 -11.41
C GLY A 139 3.84 -13.50 -11.64
N LEU A 140 4.33 -12.74 -12.61
CA LEU A 140 3.68 -11.54 -13.12
C LEU A 140 3.84 -11.43 -14.63
N ASP A 141 2.94 -10.75 -15.30
CA ASP A 141 3.11 -10.29 -16.68
C ASP A 141 3.84 -8.94 -16.66
N ALA A 142 5.06 -8.94 -17.13
CA ALA A 142 5.99 -7.82 -16.97
C ALA A 142 5.92 -6.81 -18.11
N SER A 143 5.24 -7.12 -19.21
CA SER A 143 5.35 -6.33 -20.44
C SER A 143 4.00 -6.11 -21.11
N ASN A 144 3.80 -4.89 -21.58
CA ASN A 144 2.74 -4.54 -22.54
C ASN A 144 3.28 -4.44 -23.99
N ALA A 145 4.54 -4.82 -24.21
CA ALA A 145 5.23 -4.67 -25.49
C ALA A 145 5.65 -6.00 -26.16
N ASP A 146 5.34 -7.13 -25.56
CA ASP A 146 5.59 -8.47 -26.10
C ASP A 146 4.43 -9.01 -26.96
N GLY A 147 3.27 -8.34 -26.93
CA GLY A 147 2.08 -8.66 -27.76
C GLY A 147 1.26 -9.84 -27.25
N THR A 148 1.49 -10.31 -26.03
CA THR A 148 0.79 -11.43 -25.40
C THR A 148 0.67 -11.22 -23.90
N VAL A 149 -0.23 -11.95 -23.23
CA VAL A 149 -0.20 -12.07 -21.78
C VAL A 149 0.76 -13.19 -21.43
N ASN A 150 1.79 -12.87 -20.62
CA ASN A 150 2.86 -13.80 -20.27
C ASN A 150 3.18 -13.76 -18.78
N ILE A 151 2.39 -14.47 -17.97
CA ILE A 151 2.65 -14.61 -16.54
C ILE A 151 3.86 -15.52 -16.36
N ALA A 152 4.97 -14.95 -15.92
CA ALA A 152 6.24 -15.66 -15.74
C ALA A 152 6.91 -15.26 -14.40
N ASN A 153 7.86 -16.07 -13.95
CA ASN A 153 8.66 -15.76 -12.77
C ASN A 153 9.84 -14.87 -13.16
N TRP A 154 9.95 -13.73 -12.50
CA TRP A 154 10.93 -12.70 -12.76
C TRP A 154 11.71 -12.33 -11.50
N PRO A 155 12.98 -11.91 -11.60
CA PRO A 155 13.77 -11.46 -10.44
C PRO A 155 13.34 -10.05 -10.00
N VAL A 156 12.10 -9.95 -9.52
CA VAL A 156 11.47 -8.71 -9.04
C VAL A 156 10.96 -8.93 -7.63
N LYS A 157 11.20 -7.97 -6.77
CA LYS A 157 10.58 -7.85 -5.45
C LYS A 157 9.37 -6.90 -5.57
N GLY A 158 8.17 -7.37 -5.23
CA GLY A 158 6.97 -6.54 -5.17
C GLY A 158 6.73 -6.04 -3.75
N MET A 159 6.54 -4.75 -3.55
CA MET A 159 6.02 -4.21 -2.29
C MET A 159 4.56 -4.58 -2.16
N TYR A 160 4.09 -4.95 -0.96
CA TYR A 160 2.68 -5.30 -0.79
C TYR A 160 1.77 -4.09 -0.95
N GLN A 161 2.07 -2.99 -0.33
CA GLN A 161 1.40 -1.69 -0.49
C GLN A 161 -0.13 -1.82 -0.60
N PRO A 162 -0.83 -2.24 0.48
CA PRO A 162 -2.26 -2.41 0.42
C PRO A 162 -2.98 -1.06 0.41
N ASP A 163 -3.92 -0.90 -0.53
CA ASP A 163 -4.95 0.12 -0.46
C ASP A 163 -5.95 -0.27 0.66
N ALA A 164 -6.93 -1.12 0.41
CA ALA A 164 -7.89 -1.50 1.43
C ALA A 164 -7.44 -2.66 2.32
N ILE A 165 -7.87 -2.60 3.59
CA ILE A 165 -7.66 -3.63 4.60
C ILE A 165 -8.98 -4.01 5.28
N HIS A 166 -9.10 -5.27 5.71
CA HIS A 166 -10.27 -5.73 6.46
C HIS A 166 -9.87 -6.72 7.57
N PRO A 167 -9.92 -6.32 8.84
CA PRO A 167 -9.70 -7.23 9.97
C PRO A 167 -10.86 -8.22 10.13
N TYR A 168 -10.55 -9.46 10.45
CA TYR A 168 -11.55 -10.47 10.78
C TYR A 168 -11.01 -11.43 11.85
N THR A 169 -11.92 -12.11 12.56
CA THR A 169 -11.54 -12.98 13.66
C THR A 169 -11.99 -14.42 13.41
N VAL A 170 -11.08 -15.37 13.57
CA VAL A 170 -11.36 -16.81 13.51
C VAL A 170 -10.84 -17.45 14.78
N ASP A 171 -11.70 -18.17 15.50
CA ASP A 171 -11.37 -18.85 16.75
C ASP A 171 -10.69 -17.95 17.81
N GLY A 172 -11.06 -16.67 17.83
CA GLY A 172 -10.52 -15.67 18.76
C GLY A 172 -9.16 -15.08 18.36
N VAL A 173 -8.67 -15.38 17.15
CA VAL A 173 -7.44 -14.82 16.58
C VAL A 173 -7.82 -13.82 15.49
N THR A 174 -7.28 -12.61 15.59
CA THR A 174 -7.48 -11.55 14.58
C THR A 174 -6.49 -11.74 13.43
N TYR A 175 -7.00 -11.64 12.23
CA TYR A 175 -6.27 -11.61 10.97
C TYR A 175 -6.65 -10.34 10.21
N LEU A 176 -5.75 -9.88 9.33
CA LEU A 176 -6.02 -8.81 8.40
C LEU A 176 -5.99 -9.36 6.97
N LEU A 177 -7.04 -9.07 6.21
CA LEU A 177 -7.07 -9.26 4.77
C LEU A 177 -6.67 -7.94 4.11
N THR A 178 -5.78 -7.98 3.12
CA THR A 178 -5.28 -6.80 2.40
C THR A 178 -5.44 -6.97 0.90
N ALA A 179 -5.84 -5.91 0.20
CA ALA A 179 -5.82 -5.81 -1.25
C ALA A 179 -4.54 -5.04 -1.64
N ASN A 180 -3.61 -5.72 -2.30
CA ASN A 180 -2.25 -5.21 -2.51
C ASN A 180 -2.12 -4.56 -3.88
N GLU A 181 -2.73 -3.41 -4.06
CA GLU A 181 -2.74 -2.64 -5.30
C GLU A 181 -1.34 -2.14 -5.66
N GLY A 182 -0.72 -1.45 -4.72
CA GLY A 182 0.55 -0.75 -4.88
C GLY A 182 0.39 0.63 -5.50
N ASP A 183 1.11 1.61 -4.95
CA ASP A 183 1.22 2.92 -5.58
C ASP A 183 2.62 3.51 -5.43
N ALA A 184 2.89 4.48 -6.30
CA ALA A 184 4.11 5.27 -6.33
C ALA A 184 3.79 6.67 -5.83
N ARG A 185 4.70 7.26 -5.07
CA ARG A 185 4.52 8.63 -4.61
C ARG A 185 4.71 9.61 -5.75
N GLU A 186 3.65 10.37 -6.05
CA GLU A 186 3.63 11.40 -7.07
C GLU A 186 2.98 12.67 -6.54
N TYR A 187 3.77 13.71 -6.25
CA TYR A 187 3.26 15.01 -5.81
C TYR A 187 3.27 16.04 -6.93
N PHE A 188 2.16 16.72 -7.09
CA PHE A 188 1.98 17.73 -8.12
C PHE A 188 1.83 19.12 -7.51
N PHE A 189 2.23 20.13 -8.27
CA PHE A 189 1.97 21.53 -7.94
C PHE A 189 1.47 22.30 -9.15
N ILE A 190 0.82 23.43 -8.89
CA ILE A 190 0.45 24.39 -9.92
C ILE A 190 1.29 25.65 -9.71
N ASP A 191 2.10 26.03 -10.71
CA ASP A 191 2.91 27.23 -10.63
C ASP A 191 2.07 28.53 -10.72
N SER A 192 2.68 29.68 -10.49
CA SER A 192 2.01 31.00 -10.54
C SER A 192 1.44 31.37 -11.91
N LEU A 193 1.76 30.63 -12.97
CA LEU A 193 1.25 30.77 -14.32
C LEU A 193 0.13 29.79 -14.64
N GLY A 194 -0.21 28.89 -13.70
CA GLY A 194 -1.24 27.86 -13.86
C GLY A 194 -0.74 26.59 -14.59
N ASN A 195 0.57 26.38 -14.70
CA ASN A 195 1.12 25.16 -15.26
C ASN A 195 1.24 24.10 -14.18
N TYR A 196 0.91 22.85 -14.53
CA TYR A 196 1.16 21.70 -13.69
C TYR A 196 2.65 21.33 -13.71
N GLY A 197 3.24 21.15 -12.55
CA GLY A 197 4.58 20.62 -12.35
C GLY A 197 4.55 19.44 -11.37
N THR A 198 5.59 18.63 -11.38
CA THR A 198 5.76 17.49 -10.49
C THR A 198 6.78 17.84 -9.41
N GLY A 199 6.41 17.72 -8.16
CA GLY A 199 7.31 17.90 -7.02
C GLY A 199 8.14 16.66 -6.77
N ILE A 200 7.49 15.50 -6.62
CA ILE A 200 8.10 14.16 -6.58
C ILE A 200 7.42 13.31 -7.63
N ALA A 201 8.20 12.50 -8.34
CA ALA A 201 7.76 11.36 -9.13
C ALA A 201 8.84 10.28 -8.96
N GLU A 202 8.54 9.26 -8.16
CA GLU A 202 9.51 8.23 -7.86
C GLU A 202 9.58 7.12 -8.91
N GLU A 203 8.64 7.06 -9.85
CA GLU A 203 8.56 6.01 -10.84
C GLU A 203 9.74 6.03 -11.82
N ALA A 204 10.43 4.91 -11.91
CA ALA A 204 11.37 4.61 -12.99
C ALA A 204 10.91 3.38 -13.78
N ARG A 205 11.56 3.13 -14.90
CA ARG A 205 11.39 1.88 -15.66
C ARG A 205 12.68 1.08 -15.64
N VAL A 206 12.59 -0.21 -15.43
CA VAL A 206 13.74 -1.13 -15.38
C VAL A 206 14.69 -0.96 -16.57
N GLY A 207 14.15 -0.67 -17.75
CA GLY A 207 14.96 -0.43 -18.95
C GLY A 207 15.81 0.85 -18.96
N ASN A 208 15.61 1.74 -17.96
CA ASN A 208 16.26 3.07 -17.91
C ASN A 208 17.15 3.27 -16.68
N VAL A 209 17.26 2.25 -15.79
CA VAL A 209 18.09 2.32 -14.58
C VAL A 209 19.36 1.50 -14.72
N ASP A 210 20.37 1.81 -13.94
CA ASP A 210 21.58 1.03 -13.86
C ASP A 210 21.34 -0.16 -12.89
N LEU A 211 21.59 -1.39 -13.38
CA LEU A 211 21.44 -2.63 -12.61
C LEU A 211 22.79 -3.29 -12.41
N ASP A 212 22.97 -3.95 -11.26
CA ASP A 212 24.18 -4.70 -10.95
C ASP A 212 24.54 -5.67 -12.08
N PRO A 213 25.81 -5.71 -12.54
CA PRO A 213 26.24 -6.58 -13.60
C PRO A 213 25.97 -8.06 -13.37
N SER A 214 25.98 -8.53 -12.11
CA SER A 214 25.67 -9.92 -11.77
C SER A 214 24.19 -10.28 -12.01
N LEU A 215 23.29 -9.33 -11.80
CA LEU A 215 21.87 -9.49 -12.12
C LEU A 215 21.67 -9.61 -13.64
N LEU A 216 22.36 -8.77 -14.42
CA LEU A 216 22.31 -8.82 -15.89
C LEU A 216 22.97 -10.07 -16.46
N GLU A 217 24.03 -10.59 -15.83
CA GLU A 217 24.66 -11.85 -16.20
C GLU A 217 23.74 -13.05 -15.92
N ALA A 218 23.05 -13.03 -14.77
CA ALA A 218 22.12 -14.09 -14.39
C ALA A 218 20.85 -14.11 -15.26
N PHE A 219 20.40 -12.95 -15.74
CA PHE A 219 19.17 -12.78 -16.53
C PHE A 219 19.45 -11.97 -17.82
N PRO A 220 20.08 -12.57 -18.85
CA PRO A 220 20.39 -11.87 -20.10
C PRO A 220 19.14 -11.32 -20.79
N GLY A 221 19.19 -10.06 -21.21
CA GLY A 221 18.06 -9.36 -21.84
C GLY A 221 16.97 -8.91 -20.86
N LEU A 222 17.26 -8.88 -19.56
CA LEU A 222 16.32 -8.47 -18.51
C LEU A 222 15.68 -7.12 -18.81
N GLN A 223 16.46 -6.15 -19.28
CA GLN A 223 16.02 -4.78 -19.58
C GLN A 223 15.37 -4.62 -20.96
N ASP A 224 15.19 -5.70 -21.73
CA ASP A 224 14.44 -5.62 -22.99
C ASP A 224 12.97 -5.31 -22.72
N ASN A 225 12.34 -4.49 -23.58
CA ASN A 225 10.93 -4.12 -23.44
C ASN A 225 9.97 -5.32 -23.47
N ALA A 226 10.34 -6.41 -24.09
CA ALA A 226 9.56 -7.66 -24.10
C ALA A 226 9.72 -8.49 -22.81
N ASN A 227 10.64 -8.10 -21.93
CA ASN A 227 10.92 -8.71 -20.64
C ASN A 227 10.54 -7.70 -19.53
N LEU A 228 11.48 -7.33 -18.65
CA LEU A 228 11.24 -6.40 -17.56
C LEU A 228 11.43 -4.92 -17.91
N GLY A 229 11.98 -4.57 -19.07
CA GLY A 229 12.38 -3.19 -19.41
C GLY A 229 11.26 -2.16 -19.26
N ARG A 230 10.00 -2.62 -19.33
CA ARG A 230 8.82 -1.76 -19.19
C ARG A 230 8.27 -1.67 -17.76
N ILE A 231 8.64 -2.58 -16.85
CA ILE A 231 8.14 -2.59 -15.47
C ILE A 231 8.43 -1.25 -14.81
N LYS A 232 7.42 -0.71 -14.15
CA LYS A 232 7.55 0.42 -13.23
C LYS A 232 8.13 -0.05 -11.90
N MET A 233 9.06 0.71 -11.38
CA MET A 233 9.79 0.40 -10.16
C MET A 233 10.20 1.68 -9.43
N THR A 234 10.59 1.55 -8.17
CA THR A 234 11.21 2.64 -7.42
C THR A 234 12.73 2.58 -7.50
N GLU A 235 13.39 3.74 -7.56
CA GLU A 235 14.84 3.89 -7.39
C GLU A 235 15.23 4.16 -5.93
N THR A 236 14.26 4.28 -5.02
CA THR A 236 14.54 4.51 -3.58
C THR A 236 14.94 3.24 -2.83
N LEU A 237 14.83 2.08 -3.49
CA LEU A 237 15.22 0.76 -3.00
C LEU A 237 16.00 0.02 -4.07
N GLY A 238 16.86 -0.90 -3.64
CA GLY A 238 17.57 -1.81 -4.57
C GLY A 238 19.06 -1.68 -4.55
N ASP A 239 19.63 -0.49 -4.35
CA ASP A 239 21.06 -0.28 -4.11
C ASP A 239 21.37 -0.63 -2.65
N THR A 240 21.95 -1.80 -2.39
CA THR A 240 22.18 -2.31 -1.04
C THR A 240 23.60 -2.09 -0.54
N ASP A 241 24.54 -1.82 -1.45
CA ASP A 241 25.95 -1.59 -1.11
C ASP A 241 26.41 -0.14 -1.33
N GLY A 242 25.54 0.71 -1.92
CA GLY A 242 25.76 2.14 -2.06
C GLY A 242 26.71 2.52 -3.19
N ASP A 243 26.84 1.68 -4.22
CA ASP A 243 27.74 1.92 -5.35
C ASP A 243 27.05 2.63 -6.54
N GLY A 244 25.73 2.77 -6.49
CA GLY A 244 24.91 3.55 -7.42
C GLY A 244 24.23 2.75 -8.52
N ASP A 245 24.37 1.43 -8.53
CA ASP A 245 23.51 0.56 -9.30
C ASP A 245 22.56 -0.27 -8.41
N LEU A 246 21.55 -0.93 -8.99
CA LEU A 246 20.54 -1.63 -8.22
C LEU A 246 20.81 -3.14 -8.20
N ASP A 247 21.05 -3.69 -7.01
CA ASP A 247 21.23 -5.12 -6.75
C ASP A 247 19.95 -5.92 -6.92
N PHE A 248 18.79 -5.28 -6.77
CA PHE A 248 17.49 -5.89 -7.02
C PHE A 248 16.47 -4.87 -7.53
N ILE A 249 15.49 -5.37 -8.28
CA ILE A 249 14.37 -4.58 -8.80
C ILE A 249 13.23 -4.61 -7.79
N CYS A 250 12.70 -3.43 -7.42
CA CYS A 250 11.57 -3.30 -6.51
C CYS A 250 10.38 -2.62 -7.21
N SER A 251 9.29 -3.37 -7.43
CA SER A 251 8.08 -2.88 -8.11
C SER A 251 6.97 -2.55 -7.11
N TYR A 252 6.01 -1.75 -7.57
CA TYR A 252 4.81 -1.39 -6.83
C TYR A 252 3.76 -2.49 -6.88
N GLY A 253 3.13 -2.76 -5.74
CA GLY A 253 2.10 -3.76 -5.57
C GLY A 253 2.59 -5.20 -5.77
N THR A 254 1.83 -6.14 -5.26
CA THR A 254 2.12 -7.57 -5.45
C THR A 254 1.13 -8.27 -6.37
N ARG A 255 0.16 -7.53 -6.93
CA ARG A 255 -0.89 -8.05 -7.83
C ARG A 255 -1.73 -9.16 -7.17
N SER A 256 -1.80 -9.13 -5.84
CA SER A 256 -2.39 -10.18 -5.01
C SER A 256 -3.19 -9.60 -3.87
N PHE A 257 -3.88 -10.45 -3.15
CA PHE A 257 -4.41 -10.15 -1.83
C PHE A 257 -3.81 -11.11 -0.81
N SER A 258 -3.68 -10.66 0.44
CA SER A 258 -2.94 -11.39 1.46
C SER A 258 -3.68 -11.46 2.77
N ILE A 259 -3.31 -12.44 3.59
CA ILE A 259 -3.77 -12.59 4.97
C ILE A 259 -2.55 -12.48 5.88
N TRP A 260 -2.66 -11.59 6.87
CA TRP A 260 -1.64 -11.34 7.89
C TRP A 260 -2.19 -11.71 9.27
N ASP A 261 -1.33 -12.10 10.19
CA ASP A 261 -1.72 -12.14 11.60
C ASP A 261 -1.64 -10.73 12.22
N SER A 262 -2.13 -10.60 13.45
CA SER A 262 -2.15 -9.31 14.16
C SER A 262 -0.77 -8.79 14.61
N ASN A 263 0.31 -9.55 14.34
CA ASN A 263 1.69 -9.15 14.61
C ASN A 263 2.46 -8.83 13.31
N GLY A 264 1.75 -8.75 12.17
CA GLY A 264 2.36 -8.44 10.88
C GLY A 264 3.04 -9.61 10.17
N ALA A 265 2.85 -10.86 10.63
CA ALA A 265 3.39 -12.00 9.92
C ALA A 265 2.46 -12.42 8.77
N LEU A 266 3.01 -12.58 7.57
CA LEU A 266 2.28 -13.09 6.41
C LEU A 266 1.85 -14.53 6.64
N VAL A 267 0.54 -14.77 6.66
CA VAL A 267 -0.06 -16.10 6.83
C VAL A 267 -0.31 -16.76 5.48
N TRP A 268 -0.78 -15.98 4.51
CA TRP A 268 -1.09 -16.48 3.17
C TRP A 268 -1.13 -15.33 2.15
N ASP A 269 -0.81 -15.65 0.90
CA ASP A 269 -0.89 -14.75 -0.24
C ASP A 269 -1.50 -15.46 -1.45
N SER A 270 -2.31 -14.77 -2.24
CA SER A 270 -2.98 -15.34 -3.42
C SER A 270 -2.03 -15.63 -4.59
N GLY A 271 -0.79 -15.19 -4.52
CA GLY A 271 0.21 -15.39 -5.56
C GLY A 271 -0.16 -14.67 -6.87
N ASP A 272 -0.05 -15.39 -7.97
CA ASP A 272 -0.46 -14.94 -9.31
C ASP A 272 -1.92 -15.33 -9.67
N SER A 273 -2.71 -15.77 -8.68
CA SER A 273 -4.03 -16.37 -8.91
C SER A 273 -5.03 -15.41 -9.56
N ILE A 274 -5.00 -14.11 -9.23
CA ILE A 274 -5.90 -13.13 -9.84
C ILE A 274 -5.60 -13.04 -11.34
N SER A 275 -4.34 -12.81 -11.69
CA SER A 275 -3.90 -12.72 -13.09
C SER A 275 -4.21 -14.01 -13.86
N ALA A 276 -3.92 -15.17 -13.28
CA ALA A 276 -4.20 -16.47 -13.89
C ALA A 276 -5.70 -16.71 -14.10
N LEU A 277 -6.54 -16.30 -13.13
CA LEU A 277 -7.99 -16.40 -13.23
C LEU A 277 -8.54 -15.54 -14.38
N MET A 278 -8.13 -14.28 -14.47
CA MET A 278 -8.54 -13.36 -15.53
C MET A 278 -8.20 -13.93 -16.92
N VAL A 279 -6.96 -14.37 -17.09
CA VAL A 279 -6.50 -14.98 -18.35
C VAL A 279 -7.29 -16.26 -18.69
N SER A 280 -7.60 -17.09 -17.70
CA SER A 280 -8.38 -18.33 -17.90
C SER A 280 -9.81 -18.08 -18.39
N HIS A 281 -10.36 -16.88 -18.14
CA HIS A 281 -11.65 -16.45 -18.62
C HIS A 281 -11.58 -15.66 -19.93
N GLY A 282 -10.40 -15.51 -20.52
CA GLY A 282 -10.17 -14.80 -21.76
C GLY A 282 -10.16 -13.28 -21.60
N GLU A 283 -9.95 -12.80 -20.37
CA GLU A 283 -9.85 -11.39 -20.03
C GLU A 283 -8.38 -10.96 -19.97
N TYR A 284 -8.12 -9.67 -20.09
CA TYR A 284 -6.83 -9.09 -19.75
C TYR A 284 -6.65 -9.09 -18.23
N ILE A 285 -5.40 -9.04 -17.76
CA ILE A 285 -5.07 -9.14 -16.33
C ILE A 285 -5.82 -8.10 -15.48
N ASN A 286 -6.01 -6.88 -15.99
CA ASN A 286 -6.80 -5.83 -15.33
C ASN A 286 -8.23 -5.67 -15.90
N GLY A 287 -8.71 -6.64 -16.67
CA GLY A 287 -10.06 -6.66 -17.23
C GLY A 287 -10.29 -5.78 -18.47
N TYR A 288 -9.33 -4.91 -18.88
CA TYR A 288 -9.53 -3.94 -19.95
C TYR A 288 -8.53 -4.05 -21.10
N THR A 289 -7.24 -3.95 -20.81
CA THR A 289 -6.17 -3.92 -21.81
C THR A 289 -4.87 -4.47 -21.23
N GLN A 290 -3.85 -4.72 -22.09
CA GLN A 290 -2.51 -5.06 -21.61
C GLN A 290 -1.71 -3.84 -21.10
N ASN A 291 -2.24 -2.62 -21.22
CA ASN A 291 -1.51 -1.39 -20.92
C ASN A 291 -1.11 -1.21 -19.45
N ARG A 292 -1.68 -2.01 -18.54
CA ARG A 292 -1.38 -1.96 -17.10
C ARG A 292 -0.46 -3.09 -16.64
N ASN A 293 -0.12 -4.05 -17.51
CA ASN A 293 0.68 -5.20 -17.12
C ASN A 293 2.08 -4.81 -16.63
N ASP A 294 2.69 -3.82 -17.29
CA ASP A 294 3.99 -3.24 -16.95
C ASP A 294 3.96 -2.19 -15.83
N ASP A 295 2.77 -1.81 -15.40
CA ASP A 295 2.56 -0.92 -14.24
C ASP A 295 2.32 -1.77 -12.98
N LYS A 296 1.09 -1.88 -12.51
CA LYS A 296 0.71 -2.57 -11.28
C LYS A 296 -0.07 -3.90 -11.53
N GLY A 297 -0.41 -4.20 -12.78
CA GLY A 297 -1.05 -5.44 -13.22
C GLY A 297 -2.51 -5.56 -12.83
N ALA A 298 -2.86 -6.50 -11.97
CA ALA A 298 -4.24 -6.80 -11.59
C ALA A 298 -4.88 -5.75 -10.66
N GLU A 299 -4.09 -4.97 -9.95
CA GLU A 299 -4.50 -3.82 -9.11
C GLU A 299 -5.72 -4.12 -8.21
N PRO A 300 -5.64 -5.07 -7.26
CA PRO A 300 -6.72 -5.28 -6.31
C PRO A 300 -6.79 -4.11 -5.34
N GLU A 301 -7.92 -3.38 -5.32
CA GLU A 301 -8.14 -2.20 -4.49
C GLU A 301 -8.97 -2.53 -3.25
N GLY A 302 -10.23 -2.91 -3.47
CA GLY A 302 -11.18 -3.13 -2.38
C GLY A 302 -11.16 -4.54 -1.82
N VAL A 303 -11.33 -4.67 -0.50
CA VAL A 303 -11.45 -5.97 0.15
C VAL A 303 -12.46 -5.94 1.30
N VAL A 304 -13.22 -7.02 1.42
CA VAL A 304 -14.15 -7.20 2.55
C VAL A 304 -14.29 -8.67 2.90
N VAL A 305 -14.47 -8.97 4.19
CA VAL A 305 -14.78 -10.30 4.69
C VAL A 305 -16.24 -10.37 5.11
N GLY A 306 -16.90 -11.45 4.78
CA GLY A 306 -18.29 -11.68 5.17
C GLY A 306 -18.58 -13.15 5.39
N GLU A 307 -19.63 -13.44 6.19
CA GLU A 307 -20.06 -14.80 6.48
C GLU A 307 -21.36 -15.13 5.75
N ALA A 308 -21.39 -16.27 5.10
CA ALA A 308 -22.59 -16.83 4.48
C ALA A 308 -22.55 -18.34 4.52
N PHE A 309 -23.73 -18.97 4.74
CA PHE A 309 -23.88 -20.45 4.75
C PHE A 309 -22.88 -21.19 5.68
N GLY A 310 -22.51 -20.57 6.81
CA GLY A 310 -21.56 -21.11 7.77
C GLY A 310 -20.10 -21.17 7.27
N LYS A 311 -19.74 -20.32 6.32
CA LYS A 311 -18.38 -20.14 5.82
C LYS A 311 -18.02 -18.66 5.79
N THR A 312 -16.76 -18.37 5.98
CA THR A 312 -16.17 -17.04 5.81
C THR A 312 -15.72 -16.91 4.35
N TYR A 313 -16.02 -15.77 3.75
CA TYR A 313 -15.68 -15.43 2.38
C TYR A 313 -14.89 -14.12 2.36
N ALA A 314 -13.86 -14.08 1.54
CA ALA A 314 -13.20 -12.85 1.15
C ALA A 314 -13.76 -12.42 -0.23
N PHE A 315 -14.03 -11.13 -0.36
CA PHE A 315 -14.39 -10.48 -1.63
C PHE A 315 -13.30 -9.46 -1.92
N VAL A 316 -12.70 -9.59 -3.08
CA VAL A 316 -11.62 -8.74 -3.56
C VAL A 316 -12.01 -8.17 -4.92
#